data_5dd43b725d3751db440d68557d54bea0
#
_entry.id   5dd43b725d3751db440d68557d54bea0
#
_cell.length_a   1.000
_cell.length_b   1.000
_cell.length_c   1.000
_cell.angle_alpha   90.00
_cell.angle_beta   90.00
_cell.angle_gamma   90.00
#
_symmetry.space_group_name_H-M   'P 1'
#
loop_
_entity.id
_entity.type
_entity.pdbx_description
1 polymer ?
#
loop_
_entity_poly.entity_id
_entity_poly.type
_entity_poly.pdbx_seq_one_letter_code
_entity_poly.pdbx_strand_id
1 'polypeptide(L)'
;MRKLIHIFDKLPSWSASVVVLIVILVLTLDSNPVQIDLPNIVGIDKLVHGIMFGGLAMSICLDIQRRNWSALIGIGSVIVAIVISSVVGVTVEMLQYWIANGRTYETYDIVADVVGAFVLGFMARILLKKYGVE
;
A
#
# COMPACT_ATOMS: atom_id res chain seq x y z
N MET A 1 -6.23 -22.25 -7.04
CA MET A 1 -5.87 -20.83 -7.32
C MET A 1 -6.71 -20.22 -8.44
N ARG A 2 -6.95 -20.87 -9.59
CA ARG A 2 -7.79 -20.33 -10.69
C ARG A 2 -9.20 -19.85 -10.26
N LYS A 3 -9.88 -20.53 -9.32
CA LYS A 3 -11.20 -20.06 -8.83
C LYS A 3 -11.16 -18.73 -8.05
N LEU A 4 -10.08 -18.45 -7.35
CA LEU A 4 -9.91 -17.17 -6.65
C LEU A 4 -9.63 -16.03 -7.65
N ILE A 5 -8.83 -16.28 -8.68
CA ILE A 5 -8.55 -15.32 -9.75
C ILE A 5 -9.86 -14.90 -10.44
N HIS A 6 -10.75 -15.85 -10.77
CA HIS A 6 -12.06 -15.54 -11.38
C HIS A 6 -13.01 -14.72 -10.51
N ILE A 7 -12.89 -14.77 -9.19
CA ILE A 7 -13.67 -13.89 -8.29
C ILE A 7 -13.14 -12.46 -8.38
N PHE A 8 -11.83 -12.30 -8.41
CA PHE A 8 -11.20 -10.98 -8.54
C PHE A 8 -11.43 -10.33 -9.91
N ASP A 9 -11.58 -11.12 -10.99
CA ASP A 9 -11.85 -10.60 -12.34
C ASP A 9 -13.23 -9.93 -12.47
N LYS A 10 -14.18 -10.28 -11.58
CA LYS A 10 -15.53 -9.68 -11.56
C LYS A 10 -15.58 -8.34 -10.81
N LEU A 11 -14.56 -8.01 -10.04
CA LEU A 11 -14.49 -6.74 -9.30
C LEU A 11 -14.12 -5.59 -10.24
N PRO A 12 -14.62 -4.37 -9.98
CA PRO A 12 -14.23 -3.20 -10.74
C PRO A 12 -12.70 -3.02 -10.76
N SER A 13 -12.18 -2.49 -11.85
CA SER A 13 -10.78 -2.08 -11.92
C SER A 13 -10.45 -1.14 -10.76
N TRP A 14 -9.26 -1.28 -10.18
CA TRP A 14 -8.80 -0.48 -9.04
C TRP A 14 -9.48 -0.76 -7.69
N SER A 15 -10.35 -1.77 -7.61
CA SER A 15 -11.05 -2.09 -6.37
C SER A 15 -10.12 -2.45 -5.21
N ALA A 16 -9.04 -3.20 -5.45
CA ALA A 16 -8.09 -3.57 -4.42
C ALA A 16 -7.35 -2.33 -3.87
N SER A 17 -6.86 -1.48 -4.76
CA SER A 17 -6.17 -0.25 -4.37
C SER A 17 -7.08 0.72 -3.62
N VAL A 18 -8.34 0.87 -4.07
CA VAL A 18 -9.32 1.76 -3.41
C VAL A 18 -9.65 1.25 -2.01
N VAL A 19 -9.87 -0.05 -1.83
CA VAL A 19 -10.14 -0.63 -0.50
C VAL A 19 -8.95 -0.42 0.43
N VAL A 20 -7.73 -0.71 -0.03
CA VAL A 20 -6.52 -0.50 0.78
C VAL A 20 -6.35 0.98 1.12
N LEU A 21 -6.56 1.89 0.17
CA LEU A 21 -6.49 3.33 0.42
C LEU A 21 -7.50 3.78 1.47
N ILE A 22 -8.75 3.33 1.39
CA ILE A 22 -9.78 3.65 2.40
C ILE A 22 -9.36 3.16 3.78
N VAL A 23 -8.84 1.93 3.88
CA VAL A 23 -8.35 1.38 5.16
C VAL A 23 -7.21 2.23 5.71
N ILE A 24 -6.25 2.63 4.86
CA ILE A 24 -5.16 3.53 5.26
C ILE A 24 -5.72 4.84 5.82
N LEU A 25 -6.61 5.51 5.09
CA LEU A 25 -7.19 6.79 5.52
C LEU A 25 -7.95 6.67 6.84
N VAL A 26 -8.74 5.61 7.02
CA VAL A 26 -9.46 5.37 8.27
C VAL A 26 -8.49 5.15 9.43
N LEU A 27 -7.45 4.33 9.25
CA LEU A 27 -6.50 4.03 10.32
C LEU A 27 -5.57 5.21 10.67
N THR A 28 -5.29 6.08 9.70
CA THR A 28 -4.31 7.17 9.87
C THR A 28 -4.95 8.50 10.22
N LEU A 29 -6.16 8.79 9.77
CA LEU A 29 -6.82 10.08 9.99
C LEU A 29 -7.85 10.04 11.13
N ASP A 30 -8.08 8.90 11.78
CA ASP A 30 -8.95 8.84 12.96
C ASP A 30 -8.35 9.69 14.09
N SER A 31 -9.16 10.61 14.61
CA SER A 31 -8.80 11.48 15.74
C SER A 31 -8.66 10.71 17.06
N ASN A 32 -9.25 9.52 17.14
CA ASN A 32 -9.08 8.56 18.22
C ASN A 32 -8.41 7.31 17.66
N PRO A 33 -7.08 7.33 17.46
CA PRO A 33 -6.41 6.14 16.99
C PRO A 33 -6.76 4.99 17.93
N VAL A 34 -7.22 3.88 17.36
CA VAL A 34 -7.43 2.64 18.13
C VAL A 34 -6.12 2.43 18.90
N GLN A 35 -6.18 2.64 20.21
CA GLN A 35 -5.03 2.36 21.08
C GLN A 35 -4.89 0.84 21.11
N ILE A 36 -4.29 0.31 20.05
CA ILE A 36 -3.73 -1.01 20.11
C ILE A 36 -2.55 -0.84 21.05
N ASP A 37 -2.62 -1.43 22.24
CA ASP A 37 -1.48 -1.52 23.17
C ASP A 37 -0.38 -2.34 22.48
N LEU A 38 0.24 -1.73 21.47
CA LEU A 38 1.44 -2.28 20.87
C LEU A 38 2.54 -2.16 21.91
N PRO A 39 3.30 -3.22 22.15
CA PRO A 39 4.44 -3.13 23.04
C PRO A 39 5.30 -1.93 22.60
N ASN A 40 5.80 -1.15 23.55
CA ASN A 40 6.68 0.01 23.31
C ASN A 40 8.01 -0.41 22.65
N ILE A 41 7.90 -0.98 21.46
CA ILE A 41 9.04 -1.34 20.63
C ILE A 41 9.31 -0.14 19.74
N VAL A 42 10.46 0.48 19.92
CA VAL A 42 10.92 1.60 19.08
C VAL A 42 10.84 1.20 17.60
N GLY A 43 10.07 1.96 16.82
CA GLY A 43 9.97 1.79 15.37
C GLY A 43 8.84 0.87 14.89
N ILE A 44 7.95 0.39 15.77
CA ILE A 44 6.80 -0.43 15.35
C ILE A 44 5.81 0.38 14.49
N ASP A 45 5.65 1.66 14.79
CA ASP A 45 4.90 2.64 14.02
C ASP A 45 5.40 2.71 12.57
N LYS A 46 6.72 2.81 12.38
CA LYS A 46 7.38 2.86 11.08
C LYS A 46 7.23 1.55 10.30
N LEU A 47 7.24 0.43 10.99
CA LEU A 47 6.94 -0.87 10.38
C LEU A 47 5.49 -0.92 9.89
N VAL A 48 4.54 -0.41 10.67
CA VAL A 48 3.12 -0.34 10.27
C VAL A 48 2.95 0.55 9.04
N HIS A 49 3.55 1.74 9.02
CA HIS A 49 3.59 2.63 7.85
C HIS A 49 4.12 1.90 6.61
N GLY A 50 5.30 1.29 6.70
CA GLY A 50 5.88 0.54 5.59
C GLY A 50 5.00 -0.58 5.07
N ILE A 51 4.32 -1.33 5.95
CA ILE A 51 3.38 -2.39 5.55
C ILE A 51 2.14 -1.80 4.87
N MET A 52 1.58 -0.70 5.37
CA MET A 52 0.38 -0.07 4.83
C MET A 52 0.62 0.47 3.41
N PHE A 53 1.66 1.27 3.22
CA PHE A 53 1.96 1.86 1.92
C PHE A 53 2.61 0.85 0.96
N GLY A 54 3.35 -0.11 1.49
CA GLY A 54 3.78 -1.28 0.71
C GLY A 54 2.60 -2.11 0.22
N GLY A 55 1.61 -2.34 1.07
CA GLY A 55 0.34 -2.99 0.70
C GLY A 55 -0.43 -2.22 -0.38
N LEU A 56 -0.42 -0.88 -0.32
CA LEU A 56 -1.00 -0.04 -1.36
C LEU A 56 -0.26 -0.21 -2.70
N ALA A 57 1.07 -0.15 -2.72
CA ALA A 57 1.85 -0.37 -3.94
C ALA A 57 1.60 -1.77 -4.53
N MET A 58 1.55 -2.80 -3.68
CA MET A 58 1.23 -4.17 -4.09
C MET A 58 -0.18 -4.27 -4.68
N SER A 59 -1.18 -3.64 -4.07
CA SER A 59 -2.57 -3.66 -4.56
C SER A 59 -2.71 -2.96 -5.92
N ILE A 60 -1.99 -1.86 -6.13
CA ILE A 60 -1.92 -1.19 -7.44
C ILE A 60 -1.31 -2.11 -8.50
N CYS A 61 -0.21 -2.82 -8.16
CA CYS A 61 0.38 -3.80 -9.07
C CYS A 61 -0.60 -4.91 -9.43
N LEU A 62 -1.38 -5.43 -8.46
CA LEU A 62 -2.42 -6.42 -8.69
C LEU A 62 -3.54 -5.89 -9.59
N ASP A 63 -3.99 -4.66 -9.36
CA ASP A 63 -5.04 -4.03 -10.16
C ASP A 63 -4.59 -3.80 -11.61
N ILE A 64 -3.32 -3.47 -11.83
CA ILE A 64 -2.74 -3.37 -13.19
C ILE A 64 -2.64 -4.75 -13.83
N GLN A 65 -2.15 -5.75 -13.10
CA GLN A 65 -1.99 -7.13 -13.61
C GLN A 65 -3.32 -7.74 -14.03
N ARG A 66 -4.40 -7.52 -13.26
CA ARG A 66 -5.75 -8.05 -13.55
C ARG A 66 -6.29 -7.65 -14.93
N ARG A 67 -5.80 -6.57 -15.50
CA ARG A 67 -6.19 -6.14 -16.86
C ARG A 67 -5.61 -7.01 -17.96
N ASN A 68 -4.50 -7.66 -17.71
CA ASN A 68 -3.86 -8.54 -18.69
C ASN A 68 -3.06 -9.65 -17.98
N TRP A 69 -3.68 -10.80 -17.83
CA TRP A 69 -3.05 -11.99 -17.24
C TRP A 69 -2.10 -12.71 -18.20
N SER A 70 -2.16 -12.41 -19.49
CA SER A 70 -1.32 -13.07 -20.51
C SER A 70 0.13 -12.53 -20.53
N ALA A 71 0.39 -11.41 -19.88
CA ALA A 71 1.72 -10.81 -19.81
C ALA A 71 2.02 -10.33 -18.39
N LEU A 72 3.24 -10.59 -17.92
CA LEU A 72 3.71 -10.10 -16.63
C LEU A 72 3.77 -8.57 -16.62
N ILE A 73 3.29 -7.97 -15.53
CA ILE A 73 3.38 -6.53 -15.29
C ILE A 73 4.80 -6.00 -15.54
N GLY A 74 4.90 -4.95 -16.34
CA GLY A 74 6.17 -4.30 -16.68
C GLY A 74 6.81 -3.61 -15.46
N ILE A 75 8.14 -3.48 -15.47
CA ILE A 75 8.88 -2.76 -14.41
C ILE A 75 8.42 -1.30 -14.30
N GLY A 76 8.13 -0.64 -15.43
CA GLY A 76 7.60 0.71 -15.44
C GLY A 76 6.29 0.86 -14.66
N SER A 77 5.37 -0.11 -14.78
CA SER A 77 4.12 -0.12 -14.01
C SER A 77 4.36 -0.31 -12.51
N VAL A 78 5.36 -1.12 -12.14
CA VAL A 78 5.75 -1.28 -10.73
C VAL A 78 6.31 0.02 -10.17
N ILE A 79 7.15 0.72 -10.93
CA ILE A 79 7.68 2.04 -10.53
C ILE A 79 6.54 3.04 -10.36
N VAL A 80 5.58 3.08 -11.28
CA VAL A 80 4.38 3.94 -11.15
C VAL A 80 3.60 3.63 -9.88
N ALA A 81 3.39 2.35 -9.56
CA ALA A 81 2.71 1.93 -8.33
C ALA A 81 3.46 2.40 -7.07
N ILE A 82 4.79 2.28 -7.05
CA ILE A 82 5.65 2.76 -5.97
C ILE A 82 5.53 4.28 -5.81
N VAL A 83 5.63 5.03 -6.91
CA VAL A 83 5.53 6.49 -6.90
C VAL A 83 4.16 6.95 -6.39
N ILE A 84 3.06 6.36 -6.89
CA ILE A 84 1.71 6.69 -6.43
C ILE A 84 1.58 6.43 -4.94
N SER A 85 2.00 5.25 -4.46
CA SER A 85 1.92 4.91 -3.04
C SER A 85 2.75 5.87 -2.17
N SER A 86 3.95 6.22 -2.61
CA SER A 86 4.81 7.15 -1.89
C SER A 86 4.23 8.57 -1.83
N VAL A 87 3.62 9.05 -2.92
CA VAL A 87 2.94 10.36 -2.95
C VAL A 87 1.73 10.35 -2.00
N VAL A 88 0.97 9.27 -1.97
CA VAL A 88 -0.13 9.11 -1.00
C VAL A 88 0.40 9.12 0.43
N GLY A 89 1.53 8.46 0.72
CA GLY A 89 2.16 8.48 2.04
C GLY A 89 2.51 9.88 2.49
N VAL A 90 3.21 10.65 1.65
CA VAL A 90 3.52 12.07 1.93
C VAL A 90 2.24 12.88 2.17
N THR A 91 1.20 12.66 1.35
CA THR A 91 -0.07 13.39 1.48
C THR A 91 -0.76 13.07 2.81
N VAL A 92 -0.78 11.80 3.20
CA VAL A 92 -1.35 11.35 4.48
C VAL A 92 -0.61 11.99 5.65
N GLU A 93 0.72 12.00 5.64
CA GLU A 93 1.53 12.63 6.68
C GLU A 93 1.24 14.14 6.82
N MET A 94 1.09 14.83 5.68
CA MET A 94 0.68 16.25 5.68
C MET A 94 -0.72 16.44 6.25
N LEU A 95 -1.67 15.56 5.90
CA LEU A 95 -3.04 15.62 6.43
C LEU A 95 -3.06 15.34 7.94
N GLN A 96 -2.29 14.38 8.42
CA GLN A 96 -2.15 14.10 9.86
C GLN A 96 -1.62 15.32 10.63
N TYR A 97 -0.63 16.00 10.08
CA TYR A 97 -0.09 17.22 10.67
C TYR A 97 -1.14 18.35 10.75
N TRP A 98 -2.00 18.50 9.75
CA TRP A 98 -3.01 19.56 9.72
C TRP A 98 -4.28 19.25 10.50
N ILE A 99 -4.73 18.00 10.51
CA ILE A 99 -6.03 17.59 11.09
C ILE A 99 -5.88 17.16 12.55
N ALA A 100 -4.83 16.43 12.88
CA ALA A 100 -4.63 15.89 14.21
C ALA A 100 -3.87 16.89 15.09
N ASN A 101 -4.62 17.70 15.85
CA ASN A 101 -4.06 18.59 16.87
C ASN A 101 -3.10 17.85 17.81
N GLY A 102 -1.80 18.13 17.69
CA GLY A 102 -0.75 17.58 18.58
C GLY A 102 0.12 16.48 17.96
N ARG A 103 -0.09 16.07 16.71
CA ARG A 103 0.87 15.21 16.00
C ARG A 103 1.99 16.04 15.41
N THR A 104 3.22 15.56 15.59
CA THR A 104 4.41 16.12 14.95
C THR A 104 4.61 15.46 13.59
N TYR A 105 5.03 16.24 12.60
CA TYR A 105 5.45 15.72 11.31
C TYR A 105 6.68 14.83 11.46
N GLU A 106 6.56 13.56 11.09
CA GLU A 106 7.65 12.59 11.22
C GLU A 106 8.23 12.19 9.86
N THR A 107 9.38 12.76 9.52
CA THR A 107 10.09 12.44 8.25
C THR A 107 10.41 10.94 8.14
N TYR A 108 10.65 10.25 9.25
CA TYR A 108 10.94 8.81 9.24
C TYR A 108 9.75 7.96 8.83
N ASP A 109 8.51 8.41 9.02
CA ASP A 109 7.32 7.71 8.55
C ASP A 109 7.24 7.76 7.03
N ILE A 110 7.56 8.91 6.42
CA ILE A 110 7.68 9.02 4.96
C ILE A 110 8.76 8.08 4.41
N VAL A 111 9.90 8.00 5.08
CA VAL A 111 10.95 7.06 4.66
C VAL A 111 10.46 5.62 4.74
N ALA A 112 9.73 5.25 5.80
CA ALA A 112 9.15 3.93 5.95
C ALA A 112 8.11 3.62 4.85
N ASP A 113 7.26 4.59 4.50
CA ASP A 113 6.27 4.48 3.42
C ASP A 113 6.94 4.19 2.07
N VAL A 114 7.97 4.96 1.73
CA VAL A 114 8.72 4.80 0.48
C VAL A 114 9.44 3.46 0.43
N VAL A 115 10.12 3.07 1.51
CA VAL A 115 10.82 1.78 1.61
C VAL A 115 9.83 0.62 1.52
N GLY A 116 8.70 0.70 2.24
CA GLY A 116 7.64 -0.29 2.19
C GLY A 116 7.05 -0.43 0.79
N ALA A 117 6.73 0.69 0.13
CA ALA A 117 6.22 0.72 -1.23
C ALA A 117 7.21 0.09 -2.23
N PHE A 118 8.51 0.36 -2.08
CA PHE A 118 9.55 -0.22 -2.90
C PHE A 118 9.63 -1.75 -2.70
N VAL A 119 9.78 -2.20 -1.46
CA VAL A 119 9.96 -3.62 -1.14
C VAL A 119 8.74 -4.43 -1.58
N LEU A 120 7.54 -4.03 -1.18
CA LEU A 120 6.32 -4.80 -1.48
C LEU A 120 5.86 -4.62 -2.93
N GLY A 121 6.14 -3.49 -3.58
CA GLY A 121 5.89 -3.30 -5.00
C GLY A 121 6.71 -4.25 -5.88
N PHE A 122 8.00 -4.39 -5.61
CA PHE A 122 8.84 -5.37 -6.32
C PHE A 122 8.51 -6.81 -5.93
N MET A 123 8.19 -7.08 -4.66
CA MET A 123 7.73 -8.38 -4.21
C MET A 123 6.46 -8.80 -4.93
N ALA A 124 5.52 -7.88 -5.16
CA ALA A 124 4.30 -8.14 -5.95
C ALA A 124 4.64 -8.70 -7.33
N ARG A 125 5.59 -8.07 -8.05
CA ARG A 125 6.01 -8.54 -9.37
C ARG A 125 6.64 -9.95 -9.32
N ILE A 126 7.45 -10.24 -8.29
CA ILE A 126 8.05 -11.57 -8.12
C ILE A 126 6.97 -12.62 -7.87
N LEU A 127 5.99 -12.32 -7.00
CA LEU A 127 4.88 -13.23 -6.72
C LEU A 127 3.99 -13.43 -7.94
N LEU A 128 3.68 -12.37 -8.69
CA LEU A 128 2.91 -12.45 -9.92
C LEU A 128 3.61 -13.28 -11.00
N LYS A 129 4.94 -13.16 -11.13
CA LYS A 129 5.74 -14.02 -12.01
C LYS A 129 5.65 -15.48 -11.61
N LYS A 130 5.66 -15.77 -10.31
CA LYS A 130 5.66 -17.15 -9.81
C LYS A 130 4.29 -17.82 -9.86
N TYR A 131 3.22 -17.06 -9.63
CA TYR A 131 1.89 -17.63 -9.38
C TYR A 131 0.78 -17.11 -10.31
N GLY A 132 0.99 -16.03 -11.03
CA GLY A 132 -0.05 -15.28 -11.74
C GLY A 132 0.00 -15.34 -13.26
N VAL A 133 1.15 -15.57 -13.85
CA VAL A 133 1.33 -15.57 -15.31
C VAL A 133 1.71 -16.98 -15.74
N GLU A 134 0.86 -17.60 -16.54
CA GLU A 134 1.16 -18.84 -17.28
C GLU A 134 1.60 -18.51 -18.70
#